data_4b044ef19895732b2466fa81d6fed2f5
#
_entry.id   4b044ef19895732b2466fa81d6fed2f5
#
_cell.length_a   1.000
_cell.length_b   1.000
_cell.length_c   1.000
_cell.angle_alpha   90.00
_cell.angle_beta   90.00
_cell.angle_gamma   90.00
#
_symmetry.space_group_name_H-M   'P 1'
#
loop_
_entity.id
_entity.type
_entity.pdbx_description
1 polymer ?
#
loop_
_entity_poly.entity_id
_entity_poly.type
_entity_poly.pdbx_seq_one_letter_code
_entity_poly.pdbx_strand_id
1 'polypeptide(L)'
;MDRRLSDAAAKDEEQLQWIGINDDPITLHGVYFDEKSELYVRVPDDVAEATNPHIPTLAKMTAGGRIRFMTDASAITIRATIPAFIPMPHMSLTGSHGFSVYADGYFQARYAPQITDFFTANIKDPLNSPIEFTQKKNLIPAKRMRVIEIYFPLYGGLKSLFIGIAPNAKIAKAPPYKIEKPLVFYGSSITQGGCVTRPGNDYISILARRLNADYVNLGFSGNGNAEAPMIDYVNSFDGVLFGFDYNMYADRPDRVLPPHFSIYERIRKAHPNAVILLYDKPGREYAPCEERERIIKETYDRALALGDTRVAYVSAQELFGDRDRDGCTVDGSHPNDLGAMRIADALYNAIKGFFE
;
A
#
# COMPACT_ATOMS: atom_id res chain seq x y z
N MET A 1 14.58 -17.98 28.41
CA MET A 1 13.20 -17.51 28.42
C MET A 1 12.46 -18.29 29.49
N ASP A 2 11.84 -17.63 30.45
CA ASP A 2 11.27 -18.27 31.63
C ASP A 2 10.00 -19.06 31.22
N ARG A 3 9.97 -20.38 31.47
CA ARG A 3 8.83 -21.27 31.17
C ARG A 3 7.48 -20.74 31.70
N ARG A 4 7.51 -20.05 32.86
CA ARG A 4 6.32 -19.48 33.47
C ARG A 4 5.70 -18.32 32.68
N LEU A 5 6.53 -17.55 31.94
CA LEU A 5 6.06 -16.48 31.06
C LEU A 5 5.47 -17.03 29.76
N SER A 6 6.01 -18.16 29.25
CA SER A 6 5.45 -18.82 28.06
C SER A 6 4.08 -19.47 28.36
N ASP A 7 3.93 -20.10 29.52
CA ASP A 7 2.65 -20.75 29.92
C ASP A 7 1.55 -19.74 30.24
N ALA A 8 1.90 -18.57 30.78
CA ALA A 8 0.95 -17.49 31.01
C ALA A 8 0.49 -16.83 29.70
N ALA A 9 1.41 -16.62 28.75
CA ALA A 9 1.08 -16.09 27.43
C ALA A 9 0.19 -17.05 26.61
N ALA A 10 0.48 -18.36 26.66
CA ALA A 10 -0.34 -19.37 26.00
C ALA A 10 -1.77 -19.44 26.58
N LYS A 11 -1.91 -19.37 27.92
CA LYS A 11 -3.22 -19.32 28.57
C LYS A 11 -4.03 -18.06 28.26
N ASP A 12 -3.36 -16.91 28.11
CA ASP A 12 -4.00 -15.66 27.70
C ASP A 12 -4.51 -15.75 26.26
N GLU A 13 -3.82 -16.46 25.36
CA GLU A 13 -4.23 -16.67 23.98
C GLU A 13 -5.44 -17.59 23.82
N GLU A 14 -5.57 -18.63 24.68
CA GLU A 14 -6.73 -19.54 24.68
C GLU A 14 -8.04 -18.86 25.06
N GLN A 15 -7.99 -17.71 25.73
CA GLN A 15 -9.17 -16.94 26.16
C GLN A 15 -9.58 -15.84 25.17
N LEU A 16 -8.84 -15.62 24.03
CA LEU A 16 -9.19 -14.59 23.09
C LEU A 16 -10.33 -15.02 22.14
N GLN A 17 -11.18 -14.06 21.79
CA GLN A 17 -12.06 -14.22 20.63
C GLN A 17 -11.21 -13.99 19.37
N TRP A 18 -11.01 -15.06 18.58
CA TRP A 18 -10.30 -15.03 17.32
C TRP A 18 -11.24 -14.87 16.15
N ILE A 19 -10.92 -13.95 15.24
CA ILE A 19 -11.70 -13.64 14.03
C ILE A 19 -10.74 -13.65 12.84
N GLY A 20 -11.04 -14.44 11.82
CA GLY A 20 -10.33 -14.44 10.54
C GLY A 20 -10.65 -13.20 9.73
N ILE A 21 -9.73 -12.75 8.89
CA ILE A 21 -9.93 -11.49 8.14
C ILE A 21 -10.97 -11.60 7.01
N ASN A 22 -11.41 -12.81 6.69
CA ASN A 22 -12.51 -13.04 5.76
C ASN A 22 -13.87 -13.24 6.47
N ASP A 23 -13.89 -13.19 7.82
CA ASP A 23 -15.08 -13.41 8.62
C ASP A 23 -15.78 -12.08 8.96
N ASP A 24 -17.13 -12.09 8.99
CA ASP A 24 -17.87 -10.97 9.55
C ASP A 24 -17.45 -10.69 11.01
N PRO A 25 -17.37 -9.41 11.42
CA PRO A 25 -17.74 -8.19 10.70
C PRO A 25 -16.54 -7.47 10.04
N ILE A 26 -15.45 -8.16 9.76
CA ILE A 26 -14.26 -7.58 9.14
C ILE A 26 -14.51 -7.33 7.65
N THR A 27 -14.04 -6.18 7.13
CA THR A 27 -14.02 -5.91 5.70
C THR A 27 -12.58 -5.86 5.18
N LEU A 28 -12.32 -6.58 4.11
CA LEU A 28 -11.02 -6.64 3.42
C LEU A 28 -11.01 -5.65 2.26
N HIS A 29 -9.88 -4.95 2.07
CA HIS A 29 -9.69 -3.92 1.04
C HIS A 29 -8.31 -4.04 0.39
N GLY A 30 -8.21 -3.69 -0.88
CA GLY A 30 -6.97 -3.54 -1.63
C GLY A 30 -6.28 -4.84 -2.05
N VAL A 31 -6.72 -5.98 -1.55
CA VAL A 31 -6.27 -7.33 -1.89
C VAL A 31 -7.45 -8.30 -1.83
N TYR A 32 -7.30 -9.48 -2.42
CA TYR A 32 -8.25 -10.58 -2.28
C TYR A 32 -7.51 -11.91 -2.06
N PHE A 33 -8.19 -12.89 -1.51
CA PHE A 33 -7.63 -14.22 -1.32
C PHE A 33 -7.69 -15.01 -2.62
N ASP A 34 -6.55 -15.50 -3.08
CA ASP A 34 -6.44 -16.39 -4.23
C ASP A 34 -6.35 -17.84 -3.75
N GLU A 35 -7.37 -18.63 -4.06
CA GLU A 35 -7.47 -20.04 -3.60
C GLU A 35 -6.37 -20.92 -4.20
N LYS A 36 -5.88 -20.60 -5.39
CA LYS A 36 -4.86 -21.41 -6.09
C LYS A 36 -3.49 -21.28 -5.42
N SER A 37 -3.08 -20.08 -5.07
CA SER A 37 -1.81 -19.84 -4.37
C SER A 37 -1.94 -19.90 -2.84
N GLU A 38 -3.16 -19.90 -2.30
CA GLU A 38 -3.46 -19.74 -0.87
C GLU A 38 -2.86 -18.47 -0.26
N LEU A 39 -2.82 -17.39 -1.03
CA LEU A 39 -2.25 -16.10 -0.63
C LEU A 39 -3.23 -14.97 -0.88
N TYR A 40 -3.04 -13.86 -0.15
CA TYR A 40 -3.67 -12.60 -0.50
C TYR A 40 -2.85 -11.92 -1.60
N VAL A 41 -3.51 -11.53 -2.70
CA VAL A 41 -2.87 -10.99 -3.89
C VAL A 41 -3.52 -9.68 -4.34
N ARG A 42 -2.81 -8.91 -5.15
CA ARG A 42 -3.28 -7.63 -5.71
C ARG A 42 -3.77 -7.72 -7.15
N VAL A 43 -3.35 -8.75 -7.87
CA VAL A 43 -3.61 -8.93 -9.30
C VAL A 43 -3.92 -10.40 -9.56
N PRO A 44 -4.91 -10.73 -10.42
CA PRO A 44 -5.17 -12.10 -10.86
C PRO A 44 -3.96 -12.72 -11.58
N ASP A 45 -3.78 -14.03 -11.41
CA ASP A 45 -2.65 -14.78 -11.99
C ASP A 45 -2.54 -14.60 -13.51
N ASP A 46 -3.67 -14.70 -14.22
CA ASP A 46 -3.72 -14.57 -15.68
C ASP A 46 -3.28 -13.18 -16.16
N VAL A 47 -3.69 -12.12 -15.47
CA VAL A 47 -3.24 -10.75 -15.74
C VAL A 47 -1.76 -10.59 -15.42
N ALA A 48 -1.33 -11.14 -14.29
CA ALA A 48 0.07 -11.05 -13.85
C ALA A 48 1.01 -11.74 -14.84
N GLU A 49 0.68 -12.96 -15.26
CA GLU A 49 1.45 -13.76 -16.24
C GLU A 49 1.48 -13.09 -17.62
N ALA A 50 0.34 -12.51 -18.06
CA ALA A 50 0.25 -11.82 -19.33
C ALA A 50 1.01 -10.48 -19.35
N THR A 51 1.30 -9.87 -18.18
CA THR A 51 1.96 -8.57 -18.10
C THR A 51 3.46 -8.69 -18.31
N ASN A 52 4.19 -9.33 -17.39
CA ASN A 52 5.61 -9.65 -17.55
C ASN A 52 6.06 -10.67 -16.48
N PRO A 53 7.25 -11.31 -16.64
CA PRO A 53 7.70 -12.40 -15.75
C PRO A 53 7.88 -12.05 -14.28
N HIS A 54 7.94 -10.78 -13.91
CA HIS A 54 8.15 -10.33 -12.52
C HIS A 54 6.84 -10.06 -11.78
N ILE A 55 5.77 -9.71 -12.49
CA ILE A 55 4.49 -9.37 -11.88
C ILE A 55 3.87 -10.52 -11.06
N PRO A 56 3.95 -11.81 -11.47
CA PRO A 56 3.43 -12.90 -10.64
C PRO A 56 4.00 -12.97 -9.22
N THR A 57 5.28 -12.60 -9.05
CA THR A 57 5.90 -12.49 -7.71
C THR A 57 5.48 -11.21 -6.99
N LEU A 58 5.48 -10.07 -7.69
CA LEU A 58 5.15 -8.77 -7.11
C LEU A 58 3.66 -8.64 -6.75
N ALA A 59 2.78 -9.33 -7.45
CA ALA A 59 1.34 -9.38 -7.17
C ALA A 59 1.01 -9.99 -5.80
N LYS A 60 1.88 -10.89 -5.30
CA LYS A 60 1.77 -11.55 -3.99
C LYS A 60 2.24 -10.69 -2.82
N MET A 61 2.87 -9.54 -3.09
CA MET A 61 3.19 -8.52 -2.09
C MET A 61 1.93 -7.70 -1.79
N THR A 62 1.61 -7.48 -0.52
CA THR A 62 0.28 -7.00 -0.10
C THR A 62 0.17 -5.49 0.10
N ALA A 63 1.02 -4.69 -0.56
CA ALA A 63 0.94 -3.23 -0.51
C ALA A 63 -0.48 -2.70 -0.80
N GLY A 64 -1.01 -1.85 0.06
CA GLY A 64 -2.39 -1.36 -0.02
C GLY A 64 -3.45 -2.29 0.59
N GLY A 65 -3.08 -3.55 0.89
CA GLY A 65 -3.95 -4.47 1.60
C GLY A 65 -4.26 -3.97 3.00
N ARG A 66 -5.51 -4.08 3.43
CA ARG A 66 -5.93 -3.67 4.76
C ARG A 66 -7.29 -4.26 5.14
N ILE A 67 -7.54 -4.32 6.43
CA ILE A 67 -8.86 -4.67 6.98
C ILE A 67 -9.43 -3.54 7.80
N ARG A 68 -10.77 -3.48 7.88
CA ARG A 68 -11.51 -2.51 8.69
C ARG A 68 -12.59 -3.20 9.52
N PHE A 69 -12.74 -2.77 10.75
CA PHE A 69 -13.80 -3.15 11.67
C PHE A 69 -13.94 -2.11 12.79
N MET A 70 -14.92 -2.24 13.65
CA MET A 70 -15.04 -1.44 14.88
C MET A 70 -14.85 -2.32 16.10
N THR A 71 -14.19 -1.80 17.14
CA THR A 71 -14.10 -2.46 18.44
C THR A 71 -13.86 -1.46 19.58
N ASP A 72 -14.26 -1.82 20.78
CA ASP A 72 -13.89 -1.13 22.03
C ASP A 72 -12.72 -1.81 22.77
N ALA A 73 -12.10 -2.82 22.14
CA ALA A 73 -10.95 -3.52 22.71
C ALA A 73 -9.81 -2.57 23.08
N SER A 74 -9.22 -2.79 24.25
CA SER A 74 -8.03 -2.08 24.73
C SER A 74 -6.71 -2.68 24.23
N ALA A 75 -6.75 -3.88 23.66
CA ALA A 75 -5.62 -4.57 23.06
C ALA A 75 -6.07 -5.37 21.86
N ILE A 76 -5.20 -5.50 20.88
CA ILE A 76 -5.36 -6.39 19.73
C ILE A 76 -4.19 -7.37 19.72
N THR A 77 -4.49 -8.64 19.49
CA THR A 77 -3.50 -9.68 19.18
C THR A 77 -3.60 -9.99 17.70
N ILE A 78 -2.48 -10.02 17.00
CA ILE A 78 -2.39 -10.47 15.61
C ILE A 78 -1.69 -11.82 15.61
N ARG A 79 -2.30 -12.81 14.93
CA ARG A 79 -1.65 -14.04 14.49
C ARG A 79 -1.61 -14.03 12.97
N ALA A 80 -0.41 -14.04 12.40
CA ALA A 80 -0.21 -13.90 10.96
C ALA A 80 0.80 -14.92 10.44
N THR A 81 0.58 -15.42 9.23
CA THR A 81 1.54 -16.24 8.49
C THR A 81 2.05 -15.46 7.27
N ILE A 82 3.35 -15.14 7.28
CA ILE A 82 4.08 -14.52 6.18
C ILE A 82 4.71 -15.63 5.34
N PRO A 83 4.50 -15.68 4.02
CA PRO A 83 4.92 -16.84 3.20
C PRO A 83 6.44 -16.94 3.00
N ALA A 84 7.17 -15.82 3.01
CA ALA A 84 8.61 -15.80 2.79
C ALA A 84 9.24 -14.53 3.36
N PHE A 85 10.55 -14.57 3.61
CA PHE A 85 11.33 -13.38 3.95
C PHE A 85 12.08 -12.86 2.73
N ILE A 86 11.79 -11.62 2.35
CA ILE A 86 12.48 -10.92 1.27
C ILE A 86 13.41 -9.89 1.91
N PRO A 87 14.73 -10.16 1.99
CA PRO A 87 15.67 -9.23 2.60
C PRO A 87 15.81 -7.97 1.75
N MET A 88 15.58 -6.83 2.36
CA MET A 88 15.67 -5.51 1.73
C MET A 88 16.46 -4.57 2.65
N PRO A 89 17.79 -4.42 2.46
CA PRO A 89 18.66 -3.73 3.42
C PRO A 89 18.32 -2.22 3.57
N HIS A 90 17.66 -1.63 2.60
CA HIS A 90 17.21 -0.24 2.61
C HIS A 90 15.79 -0.07 3.18
N MET A 91 15.11 -1.15 3.56
CA MET A 91 13.77 -1.11 4.18
C MET A 91 13.78 -1.67 5.59
N SER A 92 13.03 -1.03 6.49
CA SER A 92 12.77 -1.62 7.81
C SER A 92 11.95 -2.90 7.68
N LEU A 93 12.24 -3.90 8.52
CA LEU A 93 11.43 -5.13 8.58
C LEU A 93 9.95 -4.83 8.92
N THR A 94 9.71 -3.79 9.71
CA THR A 94 8.36 -3.32 10.02
C THR A 94 7.62 -2.81 8.77
N GLY A 95 8.30 -2.10 7.87
CA GLY A 95 7.70 -1.63 6.61
C GLY A 95 7.49 -2.75 5.62
N SER A 96 8.51 -3.58 5.42
CA SER A 96 8.46 -4.65 4.42
C SER A 96 7.55 -5.82 4.81
N HIS A 97 7.56 -6.27 6.08
CA HIS A 97 6.87 -7.49 6.55
C HIS A 97 5.95 -7.28 7.76
N GLY A 98 5.78 -6.03 8.21
CA GLY A 98 4.96 -5.73 9.38
C GLY A 98 3.54 -5.31 9.05
N PHE A 99 2.76 -5.13 10.12
CA PHE A 99 1.40 -4.59 10.10
C PHE A 99 1.36 -3.32 10.96
N SER A 100 0.46 -2.41 10.61
CA SER A 100 0.20 -1.19 11.39
C SER A 100 -1.27 -1.07 11.72
N VAL A 101 -1.56 -0.82 12.98
CA VAL A 101 -2.93 -0.60 13.48
C VAL A 101 -3.16 0.89 13.68
N TYR A 102 -4.24 1.36 13.11
CA TYR A 102 -4.78 2.71 13.30
C TYR A 102 -6.15 2.62 13.95
N ALA A 103 -6.48 3.53 14.85
CA ALA A 103 -7.80 3.70 15.43
C ALA A 103 -8.28 5.12 15.15
N ASP A 104 -9.45 5.25 14.50
CA ASP A 104 -10.02 6.54 14.06
C ASP A 104 -9.00 7.41 13.28
N GLY A 105 -8.18 6.78 12.44
CA GLY A 105 -7.16 7.44 11.63
C GLY A 105 -5.83 7.72 12.35
N TYR A 106 -5.71 7.42 13.66
CA TYR A 106 -4.49 7.64 14.44
C TYR A 106 -3.72 6.35 14.68
N PHE A 107 -2.43 6.37 14.45
CA PHE A 107 -1.54 5.22 14.68
C PHE A 107 -1.57 4.77 16.14
N GLN A 108 -1.70 3.47 16.37
CA GLN A 108 -1.75 2.86 17.68
C GLN A 108 -0.59 1.92 17.95
N ALA A 109 -0.32 1.01 17.03
CA ALA A 109 0.65 -0.06 17.24
C ALA A 109 1.19 -0.59 15.92
N ARG A 110 2.38 -1.15 15.99
CA ARG A 110 3.00 -1.96 14.92
C ARG A 110 3.17 -3.40 15.37
N TYR A 111 3.10 -4.31 14.41
CA TYR A 111 3.38 -5.72 14.57
C TYR A 111 4.35 -6.14 13.47
N ALA A 112 5.34 -6.94 13.79
CA ALA A 112 6.26 -7.48 12.80
C ALA A 112 6.90 -8.75 13.36
N PRO A 113 7.20 -9.74 12.51
CA PRO A 113 8.01 -10.87 12.92
C PRO A 113 9.39 -10.37 13.39
N GLN A 114 10.02 -11.12 14.28
CA GLN A 114 11.42 -10.87 14.63
C GLN A 114 12.29 -11.44 13.51
N ILE A 115 13.44 -10.82 13.25
CA ILE A 115 14.35 -11.35 12.23
C ILE A 115 14.81 -12.78 12.57
N THR A 116 14.92 -13.11 13.85
CA THR A 116 15.21 -14.45 14.34
C THR A 116 14.15 -15.48 13.98
N ASP A 117 12.88 -15.07 13.86
CA ASP A 117 11.77 -15.99 13.52
C ASP A 117 11.99 -16.61 12.14
N PHE A 118 12.50 -15.84 11.17
CA PHE A 118 12.81 -16.34 9.83
C PHE A 118 13.96 -17.36 9.83
N PHE A 119 14.99 -17.14 10.64
CA PHE A 119 16.14 -18.05 10.69
C PHE A 119 15.91 -19.28 11.57
N THR A 120 14.93 -19.25 12.48
CA THR A 120 14.59 -20.38 13.34
C THR A 120 13.50 -21.28 12.79
N ALA A 121 12.58 -20.74 11.96
CA ALA A 121 11.48 -21.52 11.39
C ALA A 121 11.95 -22.64 10.47
N ASN A 122 12.97 -22.38 9.65
CA ASN A 122 13.60 -23.40 8.82
C ASN A 122 15.08 -23.04 8.59
N ILE A 123 15.97 -23.71 9.31
CA ILE A 123 17.42 -23.48 9.20
C ILE A 123 17.96 -23.81 7.79
N LYS A 124 17.31 -24.68 7.03
CA LYS A 124 17.77 -25.09 5.69
C LYS A 124 17.39 -24.09 4.61
N ASP A 125 16.22 -23.47 4.72
CA ASP A 125 15.71 -22.48 3.74
C ASP A 125 14.93 -21.37 4.45
N PRO A 126 15.61 -20.48 5.21
CA PRO A 126 14.94 -19.45 5.98
C PRO A 126 14.27 -18.38 5.12
N LEU A 127 14.71 -18.21 3.87
CA LEU A 127 14.19 -17.17 2.97
C LEU A 127 12.86 -17.57 2.30
N ASN A 128 12.64 -18.87 2.07
CA ASN A 128 11.45 -19.37 1.37
C ASN A 128 10.49 -20.13 2.28
N SER A 129 10.70 -20.08 3.60
CA SER A 129 9.85 -20.77 4.56
C SER A 129 8.83 -19.83 5.18
N PRO A 130 7.56 -20.24 5.30
CA PRO A 130 6.54 -19.46 5.99
C PRO A 130 6.88 -19.23 7.44
N ILE A 131 6.59 -18.04 7.94
CA ILE A 131 6.73 -17.63 9.34
C ILE A 131 5.36 -17.35 9.91
N GLU A 132 5.00 -18.07 10.96
CA GLU A 132 3.88 -17.71 11.80
C GLU A 132 4.36 -16.96 13.05
N PHE A 133 3.72 -15.86 13.36
CA PHE A 133 3.97 -15.14 14.61
C PHE A 133 2.68 -14.65 15.24
N THR A 134 2.69 -14.56 16.57
CA THR A 134 1.59 -14.00 17.37
C THR A 134 2.15 -12.87 18.22
N GLN A 135 1.51 -11.70 18.15
CA GLN A 135 1.88 -10.53 18.94
C GLN A 135 0.65 -9.82 19.47
N LYS A 136 0.66 -9.49 20.78
CA LYS A 136 -0.34 -8.65 21.45
C LYS A 136 0.20 -7.24 21.64
N LYS A 137 -0.60 -6.23 21.34
CA LYS A 137 -0.30 -4.83 21.62
C LYS A 137 -1.48 -4.14 22.29
N ASN A 138 -1.18 -3.36 23.31
CA ASN A 138 -2.17 -2.46 23.89
C ASN A 138 -2.39 -1.27 22.96
N LEU A 139 -3.65 -0.87 22.85
CA LEU A 139 -4.05 0.34 22.14
C LEU A 139 -4.19 1.48 23.16
N ILE A 140 -4.17 2.72 22.69
CA ILE A 140 -4.52 3.87 23.53
C ILE A 140 -5.95 3.65 24.05
N PRO A 141 -6.19 3.68 25.38
CA PRO A 141 -7.49 3.36 25.96
C PRO A 141 -8.59 4.31 25.45
N ALA A 142 -9.73 3.72 25.09
CA ALA A 142 -10.94 4.47 24.78
C ALA A 142 -12.15 3.69 25.30
N LYS A 143 -13.14 4.40 25.88
CA LYS A 143 -14.38 3.80 26.40
C LYS A 143 -15.50 3.79 25.35
N ARG A 144 -15.15 3.61 24.06
CA ARG A 144 -16.09 3.61 22.95
C ARG A 144 -15.62 2.72 21.81
N MET A 145 -16.53 2.32 20.96
CA MET A 145 -16.22 1.70 19.68
C MET A 145 -15.40 2.67 18.83
N ARG A 146 -14.34 2.16 18.19
CA ARG A 146 -13.46 2.90 17.27
C ARG A 146 -13.36 2.15 15.96
N VAL A 147 -13.21 2.86 14.88
CA VAL A 147 -12.85 2.29 13.60
C VAL A 147 -11.38 1.88 13.66
N ILE A 148 -11.13 0.61 13.49
CA ILE A 148 -9.78 0.04 13.39
C ILE A 148 -9.46 -0.24 11.92
N GLU A 149 -8.29 0.21 11.49
CA GLU A 149 -7.70 -0.16 10.22
C GLU A 149 -6.37 -0.86 10.48
N ILE A 150 -6.16 -2.02 9.86
CA ILE A 150 -4.90 -2.77 9.95
C ILE A 150 -4.32 -2.87 8.55
N TYR A 151 -3.24 -2.16 8.31
CA TYR A 151 -2.51 -2.15 7.04
C TYR A 151 -1.54 -3.32 6.98
N PHE A 152 -1.45 -3.95 5.80
CA PHE A 152 -0.66 -5.15 5.53
C PHE A 152 0.77 -4.82 5.09
N PRO A 153 1.68 -5.82 5.11
CA PRO A 153 3.05 -5.68 4.65
C PRO A 153 3.15 -5.08 3.25
N LEU A 154 4.13 -4.16 3.05
CA LEU A 154 4.31 -3.51 1.75
C LEU A 154 5.04 -4.40 0.73
N TYR A 155 5.96 -5.28 1.19
CA TYR A 155 6.77 -6.17 0.35
C TYR A 155 6.71 -7.63 0.80
N GLY A 156 6.24 -7.92 2.00
CA GLY A 156 5.88 -9.26 2.43
C GLY A 156 4.53 -9.67 1.81
N GLY A 157 4.36 -10.96 1.58
CA GLY A 157 3.05 -11.54 1.28
C GLY A 157 2.26 -11.80 2.55
N LEU A 158 1.05 -12.33 2.39
CA LEU A 158 0.19 -12.76 3.50
C LEU A 158 -0.52 -14.07 3.13
N LYS A 159 -0.35 -15.09 3.98
CA LYS A 159 -1.07 -16.37 3.83
C LYS A 159 -2.31 -16.41 4.73
N SER A 160 -2.17 -15.95 5.98
CA SER A 160 -3.29 -15.90 6.92
C SER A 160 -3.13 -14.76 7.91
N LEU A 161 -4.25 -14.25 8.41
CA LEU A 161 -4.30 -13.24 9.46
C LEU A 161 -5.55 -13.46 10.31
N PHE A 162 -5.34 -13.54 11.62
CA PHE A 162 -6.39 -13.59 12.62
C PHE A 162 -6.21 -12.45 13.61
N ILE A 163 -7.33 -11.90 14.03
CA ILE A 163 -7.41 -10.84 15.04
C ILE A 163 -7.96 -11.43 16.32
N GLY A 164 -7.19 -11.35 17.41
CA GLY A 164 -7.60 -11.75 18.75
C GLY A 164 -7.93 -10.54 19.60
N ILE A 165 -9.12 -10.50 20.18
CA ILE A 165 -9.58 -9.48 21.12
C ILE A 165 -10.11 -10.15 22.40
N ALA A 166 -10.22 -9.37 23.49
CA ALA A 166 -10.78 -9.90 24.74
C ALA A 166 -12.21 -10.42 24.52
N PRO A 167 -12.62 -11.52 25.18
CA PRO A 167 -13.94 -12.16 24.95
C PRO A 167 -15.13 -11.24 25.22
N ASN A 168 -14.96 -10.24 26.06
CA ASN A 168 -16.00 -9.25 26.41
C ASN A 168 -15.92 -7.99 25.54
N ALA A 169 -14.93 -7.85 24.67
CA ALA A 169 -14.85 -6.74 23.75
C ALA A 169 -15.89 -6.88 22.63
N LYS A 170 -16.47 -5.77 22.27
CA LYS A 170 -17.44 -5.71 21.17
C LYS A 170 -16.69 -5.57 19.84
N ILE A 171 -17.22 -6.20 18.82
CA ILE A 171 -16.77 -6.03 17.44
C ILE A 171 -17.98 -5.79 16.53
N ALA A 172 -17.84 -4.92 15.55
CA ALA A 172 -18.87 -4.59 14.58
C ALA A 172 -18.24 -4.19 13.24
N LYS A 173 -19.03 -4.20 12.18
CA LYS A 173 -18.62 -3.72 10.87
C LYS A 173 -18.29 -2.22 10.93
N ALA A 174 -17.19 -1.81 10.31
CA ALA A 174 -16.86 -0.41 10.17
C ALA A 174 -17.86 0.30 9.24
N PRO A 175 -18.17 1.60 9.45
CA PRO A 175 -18.91 2.37 8.45
C PRO A 175 -18.13 2.40 7.14
N PRO A 176 -18.79 2.56 5.98
CA PRO A 176 -18.10 2.71 4.71
C PRO A 176 -17.16 3.93 4.73
N TYR A 177 -16.22 3.97 3.81
CA TYR A 177 -15.45 5.18 3.56
C TYR A 177 -16.38 6.30 3.07
N LYS A 178 -16.01 7.57 3.31
CA LYS A 178 -16.74 8.71 2.72
C LYS A 178 -16.70 8.64 1.19
N ILE A 179 -15.55 8.23 0.63
CA ILE A 179 -15.36 7.98 -0.79
C ILE A 179 -15.21 6.46 -0.96
N GLU A 180 -16.31 5.80 -1.32
CA GLU A 180 -16.39 4.33 -1.40
C GLU A 180 -15.76 3.78 -2.68
N LYS A 181 -15.94 4.48 -3.82
CA LYS A 181 -15.26 4.08 -5.05
C LYS A 181 -13.76 4.38 -4.94
N PRO A 182 -12.87 3.43 -5.27
CA PRO A 182 -11.48 3.53 -4.91
C PRO A 182 -10.73 4.65 -5.65
N LEU A 183 -9.68 5.15 -4.97
CA LEU A 183 -8.57 5.82 -5.61
C LEU A 183 -7.63 4.73 -6.15
N VAL A 184 -7.42 4.66 -7.45
CA VAL A 184 -6.58 3.63 -8.09
C VAL A 184 -5.21 4.23 -8.41
N PHE A 185 -4.16 3.66 -7.86
CA PHE A 185 -2.78 4.09 -8.10
C PHE A 185 -1.98 2.98 -8.77
N TYR A 186 -1.35 3.31 -9.90
CA TYR A 186 -0.46 2.43 -10.63
C TYR A 186 0.94 3.04 -10.76
N GLY A 187 1.98 2.23 -10.61
CA GLY A 187 3.34 2.73 -10.78
C GLY A 187 4.44 1.80 -10.24
N SER A 188 5.47 2.42 -9.72
CA SER A 188 6.76 1.83 -9.37
C SER A 188 6.86 1.33 -7.91
N SER A 189 8.12 1.14 -7.44
CA SER A 189 8.45 0.90 -6.03
C SER A 189 8.03 2.05 -5.13
N ILE A 190 8.01 3.29 -5.62
CA ILE A 190 7.58 4.46 -4.87
C ILE A 190 6.07 4.37 -4.60
N THR A 191 5.30 4.03 -5.62
CA THR A 191 3.85 3.75 -5.50
C THR A 191 3.59 2.54 -4.60
N GLN A 192 4.40 1.48 -4.68
CA GLN A 192 4.30 0.31 -3.79
C GLN A 192 4.51 0.68 -2.31
N GLY A 193 5.18 1.79 -2.02
CA GLY A 193 5.49 2.25 -0.66
C GLY A 193 6.90 1.90 -0.21
N GLY A 194 7.83 1.75 -1.17
CA GLY A 194 9.24 1.49 -0.89
C GLY A 194 9.84 2.53 0.04
N CYS A 195 10.45 2.03 1.11
CA CYS A 195 11.30 2.66 2.11
C CYS A 195 10.61 3.45 3.23
N VAL A 196 9.28 3.45 3.32
CA VAL A 196 8.62 3.92 4.54
C VAL A 196 8.81 2.92 5.70
N THR A 197 8.82 3.42 6.93
CA THR A 197 9.16 2.60 8.11
C THR A 197 8.09 1.59 8.50
N ARG A 198 6.82 1.78 8.06
CA ARG A 198 5.70 0.87 8.35
C ARG A 198 4.58 1.03 7.33
N PRO A 199 3.75 0.00 7.11
CA PRO A 199 2.53 0.13 6.30
C PRO A 199 1.62 1.24 6.82
N GLY A 200 0.95 1.94 5.91
CA GLY A 200 0.13 3.10 6.26
C GLY A 200 0.89 4.42 6.34
N ASN A 201 2.22 4.41 6.23
CA ASN A 201 3.04 5.62 6.06
C ASN A 201 3.43 5.87 4.59
N ASP A 202 3.09 4.98 3.67
CA ASP A 202 3.18 5.26 2.24
C ASP A 202 2.21 6.40 1.86
N TYR A 203 2.58 7.16 0.83
CA TYR A 203 1.86 8.38 0.47
C TYR A 203 0.40 8.12 0.07
N ILE A 204 0.09 6.96 -0.52
CA ILE A 204 -1.28 6.60 -0.91
C ILE A 204 -2.13 6.37 0.33
N SER A 205 -1.62 5.61 1.30
CA SER A 205 -2.31 5.37 2.57
C SER A 205 -2.58 6.66 3.35
N ILE A 206 -1.60 7.60 3.34
CA ILE A 206 -1.76 8.90 3.98
C ILE A 206 -2.84 9.72 3.27
N LEU A 207 -2.76 9.80 1.94
CA LEU A 207 -3.73 10.52 1.10
C LEU A 207 -5.14 9.97 1.28
N ALA A 208 -5.30 8.64 1.21
CA ALA A 208 -6.58 7.97 1.37
C ALA A 208 -7.21 8.22 2.76
N ARG A 209 -6.41 8.16 3.84
CA ARG A 209 -6.92 8.49 5.19
C ARG A 209 -7.38 9.94 5.30
N ARG A 210 -6.67 10.90 4.69
CA ARG A 210 -7.07 12.33 4.70
C ARG A 210 -8.39 12.56 3.98
N LEU A 211 -8.62 11.84 2.88
CA LEU A 211 -9.86 11.90 2.11
C LEU A 211 -10.98 11.02 2.69
N ASN A 212 -10.66 10.16 3.64
CA ASN A 212 -11.54 9.07 4.10
C ASN A 212 -12.04 8.26 2.89
N ALA A 213 -11.09 7.74 2.10
CA ALA A 213 -11.33 7.07 0.82
C ALA A 213 -10.83 5.63 0.81
N ASP A 214 -11.54 4.76 0.09
CA ASP A 214 -11.01 3.47 -0.32
C ASP A 214 -9.93 3.64 -1.40
N TYR A 215 -8.97 2.71 -1.51
CA TYR A 215 -7.94 2.77 -2.52
C TYR A 215 -7.39 1.40 -2.91
N VAL A 216 -6.82 1.34 -4.11
CA VAL A 216 -6.09 0.20 -4.67
C VAL A 216 -4.67 0.64 -5.00
N ASN A 217 -3.68 -0.11 -4.52
CA ASN A 217 -2.26 0.13 -4.79
C ASN A 217 -1.73 -0.91 -5.77
N LEU A 218 -1.49 -0.50 -7.00
CA LEU A 218 -0.89 -1.27 -8.07
C LEU A 218 0.55 -0.79 -8.37
N GLY A 219 1.30 -0.47 -7.32
CA GLY A 219 2.73 -0.21 -7.41
C GLY A 219 3.52 -1.52 -7.52
N PHE A 220 4.43 -1.59 -8.49
CA PHE A 220 5.27 -2.77 -8.75
C PHE A 220 6.73 -2.36 -8.87
N SER A 221 7.51 -2.73 -7.86
CA SER A 221 8.94 -2.39 -7.76
C SER A 221 9.70 -2.77 -9.04
N GLY A 222 10.27 -1.76 -9.71
CA GLY A 222 11.00 -1.94 -10.97
C GLY A 222 10.15 -2.32 -12.19
N ASN A 223 8.82 -2.47 -12.08
CA ASN A 223 7.94 -3.05 -13.10
C ASN A 223 6.64 -2.28 -13.39
N GLY A 224 6.58 -1.02 -13.04
CA GLY A 224 5.48 -0.13 -13.44
C GLY A 224 5.66 0.36 -14.89
N ASN A 225 5.58 -0.52 -15.90
CA ASN A 225 5.92 -0.22 -17.29
C ASN A 225 4.71 0.00 -18.19
N ALA A 226 3.49 -0.01 -17.64
CA ALA A 226 2.23 0.20 -18.35
C ALA A 226 1.95 -0.78 -19.51
N GLU A 227 2.36 -2.04 -19.36
CA GLU A 227 2.00 -3.09 -20.29
C GLU A 227 0.47 -3.20 -20.45
N ALA A 228 0.02 -3.55 -21.66
CA ALA A 228 -1.41 -3.51 -21.99
C ALA A 228 -2.30 -4.34 -21.06
N PRO A 229 -1.95 -5.58 -20.65
CA PRO A 229 -2.79 -6.35 -19.74
C PRO A 229 -2.96 -5.68 -18.38
N MET A 230 -1.89 -5.05 -17.86
CA MET A 230 -1.95 -4.33 -16.58
C MET A 230 -2.81 -3.07 -16.68
N ILE A 231 -2.72 -2.31 -17.76
CA ILE A 231 -3.57 -1.13 -17.97
C ILE A 231 -5.04 -1.52 -18.15
N ASP A 232 -5.33 -2.65 -18.80
CA ASP A 232 -6.69 -3.17 -18.87
C ASP A 232 -7.23 -3.55 -17.50
N TYR A 233 -6.38 -4.13 -16.64
CA TYR A 233 -6.74 -4.40 -15.25
C TYR A 233 -6.95 -3.11 -14.44
N VAL A 234 -6.08 -2.10 -14.57
CA VAL A 234 -6.30 -0.77 -13.96
C VAL A 234 -7.65 -0.20 -14.40
N ASN A 235 -8.01 -0.31 -15.67
CA ASN A 235 -9.27 0.18 -16.21
C ASN A 235 -10.51 -0.65 -15.77
N SER A 236 -10.33 -1.83 -15.19
CA SER A 236 -11.45 -2.64 -14.69
C SER A 236 -12.02 -2.13 -13.37
N PHE A 237 -11.30 -1.25 -12.66
CA PHE A 237 -11.80 -0.68 -11.40
C PHE A 237 -12.77 0.46 -11.65
N ASP A 238 -13.90 0.48 -10.95
CA ASP A 238 -14.82 1.63 -10.93
C ASP A 238 -14.28 2.73 -9.99
N GLY A 239 -13.11 3.29 -10.36
CA GLY A 239 -12.39 4.29 -9.57
C GLY A 239 -12.89 5.73 -9.78
N VAL A 240 -12.79 6.55 -8.73
CA VAL A 240 -13.06 8.00 -8.82
C VAL A 240 -11.82 8.82 -9.12
N LEU A 241 -10.64 8.23 -8.90
CA LEU A 241 -9.34 8.81 -9.22
C LEU A 241 -8.41 7.73 -9.75
N PHE A 242 -7.62 8.08 -10.76
CA PHE A 242 -6.52 7.28 -11.29
C PHE A 242 -5.24 8.09 -11.24
N GLY A 243 -4.29 7.65 -10.39
CA GLY A 243 -2.97 8.25 -10.25
C GLY A 243 -1.88 7.34 -10.79
N PHE A 244 -0.91 7.87 -11.56
CA PHE A 244 0.14 7.02 -12.09
C PHE A 244 1.48 7.73 -12.27
N ASP A 245 2.54 7.03 -11.87
CA ASP A 245 3.95 7.43 -11.95
C ASP A 245 4.79 6.53 -12.89
N TYR A 246 4.13 5.79 -13.80
CA TYR A 246 4.80 4.75 -14.58
C TYR A 246 5.97 5.25 -15.43
N ASN A 247 5.94 6.51 -15.84
CA ASN A 247 6.97 7.07 -16.74
C ASN A 247 8.32 7.33 -16.05
N MET A 248 8.50 6.89 -14.80
CA MET A 248 9.77 7.03 -14.09
C MET A 248 10.95 6.29 -14.74
N TYR A 249 10.68 5.45 -15.72
CA TYR A 249 11.69 4.70 -16.49
C TYR A 249 11.90 5.26 -17.91
N ALA A 250 11.35 6.41 -18.26
CA ALA A 250 11.47 7.01 -19.59
C ALA A 250 12.94 7.32 -19.98
N ASP A 251 13.82 7.49 -19.00
CA ASP A 251 15.26 7.68 -19.17
C ASP A 251 16.05 6.37 -19.32
N ARG A 252 15.36 5.23 -19.33
CA ARG A 252 15.96 3.90 -19.48
C ARG A 252 15.90 3.45 -20.93
N PRO A 253 17.01 3.49 -21.67
CA PRO A 253 17.03 3.12 -23.11
C PRO A 253 16.76 1.63 -23.37
N ASP A 254 16.90 0.78 -22.36
CA ASP A 254 16.59 -0.64 -22.39
C ASP A 254 15.09 -0.94 -22.29
N ARG A 255 14.24 0.09 -22.06
CA ARG A 255 12.79 -0.05 -21.88
C ARG A 255 12.02 0.68 -22.96
N VAL A 256 11.16 -0.05 -23.64
CA VAL A 256 10.18 0.52 -24.58
C VAL A 256 8.87 0.69 -23.82
N LEU A 257 8.59 1.92 -23.39
CA LEU A 257 7.35 2.27 -22.70
C LEU A 257 6.30 2.76 -23.70
N PRO A 258 5.01 2.46 -23.46
CA PRO A 258 3.92 3.11 -24.20
C PRO A 258 3.98 4.63 -24.01
N PRO A 259 3.56 5.44 -25.01
CA PRO A 259 3.48 6.89 -24.84
C PRO A 259 2.58 7.26 -23.67
N HIS A 260 3.04 8.12 -22.78
CA HIS A 260 2.33 8.51 -21.56
C HIS A 260 0.92 9.03 -21.87
N PHE A 261 0.78 9.84 -22.92
CA PHE A 261 -0.53 10.36 -23.34
C PHE A 261 -1.50 9.25 -23.75
N SER A 262 -1.05 8.16 -24.38
CA SER A 262 -1.93 7.06 -24.77
C SER A 262 -2.53 6.33 -23.57
N ILE A 263 -1.83 6.27 -22.44
CA ILE A 263 -2.36 5.70 -21.20
C ILE A 263 -3.41 6.64 -20.60
N TYR A 264 -3.12 7.95 -20.58
CA TYR A 264 -4.11 8.94 -20.18
C TYR A 264 -5.40 8.82 -21.02
N GLU A 265 -5.29 8.74 -22.36
CA GLU A 265 -6.45 8.59 -23.26
C GLU A 265 -7.25 7.32 -22.96
N ARG A 266 -6.58 6.19 -22.74
CA ARG A 266 -7.24 4.91 -22.41
C ARG A 266 -8.02 5.01 -21.10
N ILE A 267 -7.42 5.58 -20.05
CA ILE A 267 -8.06 5.76 -18.76
C ILE A 267 -9.23 6.76 -18.87
N ARG A 268 -9.02 7.91 -19.50
CA ARG A 268 -10.08 8.93 -19.69
C ARG A 268 -11.26 8.40 -20.47
N LYS A 269 -11.01 7.60 -21.52
CA LYS A 269 -12.06 6.96 -22.32
C LYS A 269 -12.90 5.98 -21.49
N ALA A 270 -12.25 5.19 -20.64
CA ALA A 270 -12.91 4.22 -19.76
C ALA A 270 -13.63 4.92 -18.59
N HIS A 271 -13.08 6.02 -18.09
CA HIS A 271 -13.54 6.72 -16.87
C HIS A 271 -13.73 8.22 -17.15
N PRO A 272 -14.75 8.63 -17.90
CA PRO A 272 -14.92 10.03 -18.33
C PRO A 272 -15.07 11.03 -17.19
N ASN A 273 -15.54 10.60 -16.02
CA ASN A 273 -15.81 11.45 -14.86
C ASN A 273 -14.77 11.30 -13.72
N ALA A 274 -13.81 10.40 -13.83
CA ALA A 274 -12.79 10.23 -12.81
C ALA A 274 -11.76 11.38 -12.84
N VAL A 275 -11.14 11.65 -11.71
CA VAL A 275 -9.94 12.51 -11.66
C VAL A 275 -8.75 11.73 -12.18
N ILE A 276 -7.97 12.28 -13.11
CA ILE A 276 -6.68 11.72 -13.50
C ILE A 276 -5.59 12.57 -12.87
N LEU A 277 -4.76 11.94 -12.04
CA LEU A 277 -3.67 12.57 -11.31
C LEU A 277 -2.34 12.15 -11.92
N LEU A 278 -1.68 13.10 -12.55
CA LEU A 278 -0.36 12.96 -13.16
C LEU A 278 0.67 13.56 -12.22
N TYR A 279 1.76 12.86 -11.96
CA TYR A 279 2.82 13.39 -11.09
C TYR A 279 4.18 12.81 -11.46
N ASP A 280 5.21 13.62 -11.24
CA ASP A 280 6.59 13.27 -11.53
C ASP A 280 7.19 12.34 -10.46
N LYS A 281 8.38 11.84 -10.75
CA LYS A 281 9.21 11.17 -9.74
C LYS A 281 9.85 12.21 -8.83
N PRO A 282 9.74 12.09 -7.50
CA PRO A 282 10.48 12.93 -6.58
C PRO A 282 11.99 12.62 -6.62
N GLY A 283 12.82 13.48 -5.99
CA GLY A 283 14.27 13.26 -5.90
C GLY A 283 15.04 13.68 -7.16
N ARG A 284 14.62 14.76 -7.80
CA ARG A 284 15.22 15.32 -9.01
C ARG A 284 16.73 15.58 -8.90
N GLU A 285 17.21 15.94 -7.72
CA GLU A 285 18.59 16.30 -7.46
C GLU A 285 19.59 15.16 -7.72
N TYR A 286 19.14 13.93 -7.50
CA TYR A 286 19.98 12.73 -7.63
C TYR A 286 19.90 12.05 -8.98
N ALA A 287 18.78 12.21 -9.67
CA ALA A 287 18.57 11.63 -10.99
C ALA A 287 17.63 12.56 -11.79
N PRO A 288 18.11 13.74 -12.19
CA PRO A 288 17.31 14.66 -12.98
C PRO A 288 16.95 13.99 -14.31
N CYS A 289 15.67 14.04 -14.68
CA CYS A 289 15.20 13.55 -15.96
C CYS A 289 14.23 14.56 -16.57
N GLU A 290 14.78 15.56 -17.24
CA GLU A 290 14.02 16.61 -17.91
C GLU A 290 13.05 16.03 -18.95
N GLU A 291 13.48 14.97 -19.64
CA GLU A 291 12.65 14.29 -20.62
C GLU A 291 11.39 13.67 -20.01
N ARG A 292 11.50 13.02 -18.84
CA ARG A 292 10.37 12.45 -18.13
C ARG A 292 9.38 13.52 -17.69
N GLU A 293 9.90 14.58 -17.04
CA GLU A 293 9.10 15.73 -16.59
C GLU A 293 8.36 16.36 -17.78
N ARG A 294 9.07 16.56 -18.90
CA ARG A 294 8.51 17.09 -20.15
C ARG A 294 7.35 16.20 -20.66
N ILE A 295 7.54 14.89 -20.74
CA ILE A 295 6.52 13.95 -21.22
C ILE A 295 5.24 13.99 -20.37
N ILE A 296 5.38 14.01 -19.03
CA ILE A 296 4.24 14.04 -18.12
C ILE A 296 3.53 15.39 -18.23
N LYS A 297 4.29 16.49 -18.23
CA LYS A 297 3.74 17.84 -18.39
C LYS A 297 3.03 18.03 -19.73
N GLU A 298 3.61 17.52 -20.84
CA GLU A 298 2.95 17.54 -22.16
C GLU A 298 1.64 16.76 -22.17
N THR A 299 1.56 15.63 -21.46
CA THR A 299 0.30 14.90 -21.33
C THR A 299 -0.75 15.74 -20.62
N TYR A 300 -0.39 16.42 -19.54
CA TYR A 300 -1.28 17.33 -18.83
C TYR A 300 -1.74 18.49 -19.70
N ASP A 301 -0.84 19.18 -20.41
CA ASP A 301 -1.15 20.32 -21.27
C ASP A 301 -2.08 19.93 -22.43
N ARG A 302 -1.85 18.74 -23.02
CA ARG A 302 -2.74 18.19 -24.05
C ARG A 302 -4.13 17.85 -23.50
N ALA A 303 -4.22 17.30 -22.30
CA ALA A 303 -5.49 17.03 -21.64
C ALA A 303 -6.31 18.32 -21.45
N LEU A 304 -5.66 19.39 -20.96
CA LEU A 304 -6.29 20.70 -20.81
C LEU A 304 -6.72 21.28 -22.16
N ALA A 305 -5.89 21.17 -23.21
CA ALA A 305 -6.21 21.63 -24.55
C ALA A 305 -7.43 20.89 -25.17
N LEU A 306 -7.68 19.65 -24.75
CA LEU A 306 -8.87 18.88 -25.10
C LEU A 306 -10.09 19.21 -24.24
N GLY A 307 -9.98 20.16 -23.30
CA GLY A 307 -11.07 20.58 -22.42
C GLY A 307 -11.28 19.70 -21.19
N ASP A 308 -10.31 18.84 -20.83
CA ASP A 308 -10.40 18.03 -19.62
C ASP A 308 -10.25 18.90 -18.38
N THR A 309 -11.31 19.02 -17.58
CA THR A 309 -11.35 19.78 -16.33
C THR A 309 -11.15 18.89 -15.10
N ARG A 310 -10.93 17.58 -15.28
CA ARG A 310 -10.75 16.60 -14.18
C ARG A 310 -9.38 15.93 -14.24
N VAL A 311 -8.37 16.68 -14.65
CA VAL A 311 -6.97 16.29 -14.65
C VAL A 311 -6.18 17.20 -13.71
N ALA A 312 -5.27 16.65 -12.93
CA ALA A 312 -4.34 17.37 -12.07
C ALA A 312 -2.90 16.95 -12.37
N TYR A 313 -1.94 17.85 -12.15
CA TYR A 313 -0.53 17.60 -12.31
C TYR A 313 0.24 18.12 -11.11
N VAL A 314 1.25 17.36 -10.67
CA VAL A 314 2.17 17.74 -9.60
C VAL A 314 3.60 17.47 -10.08
N SER A 315 4.41 18.51 -10.11
CA SER A 315 5.81 18.44 -10.55
C SER A 315 6.72 17.79 -9.50
N ALA A 316 7.89 17.30 -9.93
CA ALA A 316 8.93 16.77 -9.05
C ALA A 316 9.37 17.76 -7.96
N GLN A 317 9.37 19.07 -8.29
CA GLN A 317 9.68 20.13 -7.34
C GLN A 317 8.64 20.19 -6.22
N GLU A 318 7.35 20.16 -6.56
CA GLU A 318 6.26 20.24 -5.59
C GLU A 318 6.18 19.03 -4.68
N LEU A 319 6.56 17.84 -5.16
CA LEU A 319 6.44 16.58 -4.39
C LEU A 319 7.27 16.59 -3.10
N PHE A 320 8.46 17.21 -3.08
CA PHE A 320 9.30 17.30 -1.89
C PHE A 320 9.37 18.71 -1.28
N GLY A 321 8.77 19.71 -1.96
CA GLY A 321 8.88 21.13 -1.56
C GLY A 321 10.29 21.67 -1.73
N ASP A 322 10.62 22.79 -1.08
CA ASP A 322 11.83 23.57 -1.37
C ASP A 322 12.97 23.37 -0.35
N ARG A 323 12.71 22.72 0.79
CA ARG A 323 13.68 22.59 1.89
C ARG A 323 13.98 21.15 2.22
N ASP A 324 15.24 20.86 2.61
CA ASP A 324 15.68 19.56 3.14
C ASP A 324 15.21 18.37 2.28
N ARG A 325 15.29 18.52 0.97
CA ARG A 325 14.80 17.57 -0.02
C ARG A 325 15.61 16.26 0.02
N ASP A 326 16.92 16.39 0.26
CA ASP A 326 17.86 15.28 0.44
C ASP A 326 17.47 14.36 1.62
N GLY A 327 16.89 14.93 2.68
CA GLY A 327 16.34 14.17 3.80
C GLY A 327 15.08 13.37 3.51
N CYS A 328 14.48 13.49 2.32
CA CYS A 328 13.23 12.84 1.95
C CYS A 328 13.37 11.40 1.44
N THR A 329 14.58 10.93 1.17
CA THR A 329 14.84 9.61 0.61
C THR A 329 15.84 8.82 1.44
N VAL A 330 15.89 7.49 1.25
CA VAL A 330 16.89 6.64 1.90
C VAL A 330 18.11 6.38 1.02
N ASP A 331 17.98 6.56 -0.30
CA ASP A 331 18.98 6.20 -1.31
C ASP A 331 19.04 7.18 -2.49
N GLY A 332 18.48 8.37 -2.34
CA GLY A 332 18.36 9.36 -3.40
C GLY A 332 17.19 9.14 -4.36
N SER A 333 16.41 8.07 -4.17
CA SER A 333 15.28 7.70 -5.05
C SER A 333 14.01 7.35 -4.28
N HIS A 334 14.10 6.44 -3.31
CA HIS A 334 12.93 5.93 -2.59
C HIS A 334 12.61 6.80 -1.38
N PRO A 335 11.38 7.33 -1.29
CA PRO A 335 10.95 8.17 -0.18
C PRO A 335 10.98 7.41 1.16
N ASN A 336 11.51 8.06 2.19
CA ASN A 336 11.28 7.67 3.57
C ASN A 336 9.95 8.26 4.08
N ASP A 337 9.66 8.18 5.39
CA ASP A 337 8.40 8.70 5.96
C ASP A 337 8.21 10.21 5.72
N LEU A 338 9.30 11.01 5.77
CA LEU A 338 9.22 12.44 5.48
C LEU A 338 8.86 12.68 4.02
N GLY A 339 9.54 11.99 3.10
CA GLY A 339 9.27 12.09 1.67
C GLY A 339 7.84 11.64 1.33
N ALA A 340 7.40 10.53 1.88
CA ALA A 340 6.03 10.03 1.67
C ALA A 340 4.96 11.02 2.18
N MET A 341 5.20 11.65 3.34
CA MET A 341 4.31 12.68 3.89
C MET A 341 4.22 13.89 2.98
N ARG A 342 5.36 14.38 2.47
CA ARG A 342 5.40 15.53 1.55
C ARG A 342 4.72 15.22 0.22
N ILE A 343 4.95 14.03 -0.36
CA ILE A 343 4.23 13.59 -1.55
C ILE A 343 2.72 13.60 -1.29
N ALA A 344 2.27 13.03 -0.17
CA ALA A 344 0.86 13.01 0.19
C ALA A 344 0.29 14.43 0.36
N ASP A 345 1.06 15.37 0.92
CA ASP A 345 0.67 16.79 1.04
C ASP A 345 0.46 17.44 -0.33
N ALA A 346 1.43 17.27 -1.23
CA ALA A 346 1.38 17.84 -2.57
C ALA A 346 0.21 17.28 -3.38
N LEU A 347 0.06 15.95 -3.41
CA LEU A 347 -1.04 15.28 -4.11
C LEU A 347 -2.40 15.66 -3.52
N TYR A 348 -2.55 15.70 -2.18
CA TYR A 348 -3.78 16.12 -1.53
C TYR A 348 -4.18 17.54 -1.94
N ASN A 349 -3.24 18.48 -1.92
CA ASN A 349 -3.50 19.86 -2.31
C ASN A 349 -3.94 20.00 -3.78
N ALA A 350 -3.40 19.16 -4.66
CA ALA A 350 -3.75 19.17 -6.08
C ALA A 350 -5.16 18.61 -6.36
N ILE A 351 -5.66 17.69 -5.51
CA ILE A 351 -6.91 16.96 -5.82
C ILE A 351 -8.07 17.24 -4.86
N LYS A 352 -7.85 17.80 -3.68
CA LYS A 352 -8.90 17.97 -2.64
C LYS A 352 -10.16 18.64 -3.18
N GLY A 353 -10.02 19.66 -4.02
CA GLY A 353 -11.14 20.41 -4.61
C GLY A 353 -12.04 19.59 -5.55
N PHE A 354 -11.62 18.39 -5.98
CA PHE A 354 -12.48 17.49 -6.75
C PHE A 354 -13.41 16.64 -5.88
N PHE A 355 -13.19 16.62 -4.55
CA PHE A 355 -13.89 15.75 -3.59
C PHE A 355 -14.58 16.52 -2.44
N GLU A 356 -14.54 17.86 -2.49
CA GLU A 356 -15.23 18.77 -1.56
C GLU A 356 -16.72 18.97 -1.86
#